data_70f3b1e0316d3b6734da89bbe3179e2a
#
_entry.id   70f3b1e0316d3b6734da89bbe3179e2a
#
_cell.length_a   1.000
_cell.length_b   1.000
_cell.length_c   1.000
_cell.angle_alpha   90.00
_cell.angle_beta   90.00
_cell.angle_gamma   90.00
#
_symmetry.space_group_name_H-M   'P 1'
#
loop_
_entity.id
_entity.type
_entity.pdbx_description
1 polymer ?
#
loop_
_entity_poly.entity_id
_entity_poly.type
_entity_poly.pdbx_seq_one_letter_code
_entity_poly.pdbx_strand_id
1 'polypeptide(L)'
;MSRLIDFALNDAKNNGDVYSLLFPANDGLYGFYTKLGYALNCTVKSREISRQTLESFAEKGLNIGCSKENSFIYNENFFEFAKSYYEIYGSKVINKNDCFAVFDENENTADVFYSAYKNINELSALLLENTKSERFVFTGKSDNALFENCRLQKCGMIKSLDKNHKIPDDVYIGITLS
;
A
#
# COMPACT_ATOMS: atom_id res chain seq x y z
N MET A 1 13.46 15.46 -20.25
CA MET A 1 12.77 14.51 -19.32
C MET A 1 11.69 13.70 -20.01
N SER A 2 10.76 14.28 -20.80
CA SER A 2 9.70 13.53 -21.50
C SER A 2 10.23 12.40 -22.42
N ARG A 3 11.27 12.65 -23.21
CA ARG A 3 11.85 11.63 -24.11
C ARG A 3 12.37 10.38 -23.39
N LEU A 4 12.92 10.52 -22.17
CA LEU A 4 13.38 9.39 -21.36
C LEU A 4 12.18 8.58 -20.84
N ILE A 5 11.13 9.26 -20.41
CA ILE A 5 9.89 8.61 -19.98
C ILE A 5 9.25 7.87 -21.16
N ASP A 6 9.16 8.50 -22.33
CA ASP A 6 8.60 7.86 -23.53
C ASP A 6 9.41 6.62 -23.94
N PHE A 7 10.73 6.69 -23.84
CA PHE A 7 11.59 5.53 -24.11
C PHE A 7 11.31 4.39 -23.11
N ALA A 8 11.27 4.69 -21.80
CA ALA A 8 11.00 3.69 -20.76
C ALA A 8 9.60 3.06 -20.90
N LEU A 9 8.58 3.87 -21.23
CA LEU A 9 7.22 3.36 -21.45
C LEU A 9 7.11 2.48 -22.69
N ASN A 10 7.83 2.80 -23.76
CA ASN A 10 7.87 1.96 -24.97
C ASN A 10 8.60 0.65 -24.70
N ASP A 11 9.69 0.69 -23.95
CA ASP A 11 10.43 -0.51 -23.56
C ASP A 11 9.57 -1.44 -22.70
N ALA A 12 8.94 -0.90 -21.65
CA ALA A 12 8.00 -1.62 -20.79
C ALA A 12 6.86 -2.28 -21.61
N LYS A 13 6.25 -1.53 -22.52
CA LYS A 13 5.21 -2.04 -23.41
C LYS A 13 5.72 -3.17 -24.30
N ASN A 14 6.92 -3.08 -24.85
CA ASN A 14 7.52 -4.11 -25.69
C ASN A 14 7.84 -5.38 -24.89
N ASN A 15 8.09 -5.25 -23.60
CA ASN A 15 8.28 -6.36 -22.67
C ASN A 15 6.96 -6.99 -22.18
N GLY A 16 5.79 -6.46 -22.60
CA GLY A 16 4.48 -6.99 -22.27
C GLY A 16 3.83 -6.34 -21.05
N ASP A 17 4.40 -5.28 -20.51
CA ASP A 17 3.79 -4.55 -19.42
C ASP A 17 2.49 -3.86 -19.88
N VAL A 18 1.45 -3.96 -19.09
CA VAL A 18 0.12 -3.42 -19.39
C VAL A 18 -0.08 -2.03 -18.78
N TYR A 19 0.52 -1.81 -17.62
CA TYR A 19 0.39 -0.56 -16.88
C TYR A 19 1.76 -0.02 -16.46
N SER A 20 1.85 1.29 -16.36
CA SER A 20 2.94 2.00 -15.70
C SER A 20 2.39 2.76 -14.49
N LEU A 21 3.09 2.66 -13.39
CA LEU A 21 2.74 3.26 -12.10
C LEU A 21 3.83 4.24 -11.67
N LEU A 22 3.43 5.29 -10.98
CA LEU A 22 4.38 6.20 -10.34
C LEU A 22 3.76 6.91 -9.13
N PHE A 23 4.64 7.35 -8.25
CA PHE A 23 4.31 8.20 -7.12
C PHE A 23 4.97 9.57 -7.35
N PRO A 24 4.19 10.63 -7.61
CA PRO A 24 4.76 11.96 -7.72
C PRO A 24 5.39 12.40 -6.39
N ALA A 25 6.64 12.84 -6.41
CA ALA A 25 7.37 13.25 -5.22
C ALA A 25 6.79 14.51 -4.54
N ASN A 26 5.94 15.26 -5.24
CA ASN A 26 5.22 16.41 -4.69
C ASN A 26 4.00 16.76 -5.56
N ASP A 27 3.12 17.59 -5.04
CA ASP A 27 1.86 17.96 -5.68
C ASP A 27 2.03 18.62 -7.05
N GLY A 28 3.10 19.36 -7.28
CA GLY A 28 3.38 20.02 -8.55
C GLY A 28 3.61 19.04 -9.72
N LEU A 29 4.06 17.83 -9.42
CA LEU A 29 4.34 16.82 -10.44
C LEU A 29 3.08 16.10 -10.95
N TYR A 30 1.96 16.12 -10.23
CA TYR A 30 0.72 15.52 -10.71
C TYR A 30 0.29 16.11 -12.06
N GLY A 31 0.33 17.44 -12.18
CA GLY A 31 0.00 18.13 -13.43
C GLY A 31 0.96 17.80 -14.59
N PHE A 32 2.23 17.56 -14.29
CA PHE A 32 3.22 17.12 -15.28
C PHE A 32 2.89 15.72 -15.80
N TYR A 33 2.67 14.74 -14.93
CA TYR A 33 2.38 13.37 -15.33
C TYR A 33 1.01 13.21 -15.98
N THR A 34 0.01 14.04 -15.61
CA THR A 34 -1.28 14.08 -16.30
C THR A 34 -1.10 14.43 -17.79
N LYS A 35 -0.22 15.37 -18.13
CA LYS A 35 0.10 15.70 -19.53
C LYS A 35 0.77 14.56 -20.29
N LEU A 36 1.39 13.61 -19.57
CA LEU A 36 1.96 12.39 -20.12
C LEU A 36 0.97 11.22 -20.18
N GLY A 37 -0.31 11.46 -19.83
CA GLY A 37 -1.39 10.49 -19.91
C GLY A 37 -1.55 9.59 -18.69
N TYR A 38 -0.97 9.95 -17.55
CA TYR A 38 -1.24 9.29 -16.29
C TYR A 38 -2.53 9.80 -15.64
N ALA A 39 -3.29 8.90 -15.05
CA ALA A 39 -4.53 9.19 -14.32
C ALA A 39 -4.35 9.01 -12.81
N LEU A 40 -5.08 9.80 -12.03
CA LEU A 40 -5.10 9.81 -10.56
C LEU A 40 -6.04 8.73 -9.99
N ASN A 41 -5.84 7.47 -10.36
CA ASN A 41 -6.73 6.39 -9.97
C ASN A 41 -6.17 5.56 -8.79
N CYS A 42 -5.01 5.94 -8.24
CA CYS A 42 -4.45 5.25 -7.08
C CYS A 42 -4.84 5.99 -5.81
N THR A 43 -5.53 5.31 -4.92
CA THR A 43 -6.08 5.89 -3.69
C THR A 43 -5.85 4.99 -2.49
N VAL A 44 -5.79 5.60 -1.32
CA VAL A 44 -5.71 4.95 -0.02
C VAL A 44 -6.60 5.66 0.98
N LYS A 45 -6.88 5.00 2.08
CA LYS A 45 -7.43 5.60 3.29
C LYS A 45 -6.49 5.32 4.45
N SER A 46 -6.48 6.22 5.44
CA SER A 46 -5.73 6.03 6.67
C SER A 46 -6.66 6.11 7.87
N ARG A 47 -6.40 5.29 8.87
CA ARG A 47 -7.12 5.26 10.13
C ARG A 47 -6.15 5.16 11.30
N GLU A 48 -6.31 6.07 12.25
CA GLU A 48 -5.64 5.96 13.55
C GLU A 48 -6.52 5.14 14.51
N ILE A 49 -5.91 4.19 15.21
CA ILE A 49 -6.53 3.40 16.25
C ILE A 49 -5.63 3.35 17.49
N SER A 50 -6.22 3.30 18.67
CA SER A 50 -5.49 3.16 19.92
C SER A 50 -5.03 1.72 20.15
N ARG A 51 -4.01 1.53 20.98
CA ARG A 51 -3.58 0.21 21.44
C ARG A 51 -4.74 -0.59 22.02
N GLN A 52 -5.58 0.02 22.86
CA GLN A 52 -6.75 -0.64 23.41
C GLN A 52 -7.72 -1.15 22.34
N THR A 53 -7.92 -0.40 21.25
CA THR A 53 -8.73 -0.84 20.12
C THR A 53 -8.08 -2.03 19.41
N LEU A 54 -6.77 -2.00 19.22
CA LEU A 54 -6.02 -3.09 18.60
C LEU A 54 -6.06 -4.36 19.45
N GLU A 55 -5.96 -4.25 20.77
CA GLU A 55 -6.14 -5.35 21.72
C GLU A 55 -7.54 -5.96 21.59
N SER A 56 -8.58 -5.12 21.51
CA SER A 56 -9.95 -5.58 21.25
C SER A 56 -10.10 -6.31 19.92
N PHE A 57 -9.36 -5.94 18.88
CA PHE A 57 -9.36 -6.66 17.61
C PHE A 57 -8.68 -8.04 17.76
N ALA A 58 -7.56 -8.11 18.47
CA ALA A 58 -6.87 -9.38 18.72
C ALA A 58 -7.75 -10.40 19.47
N GLU A 59 -8.59 -9.93 20.40
CA GLU A 59 -9.43 -10.78 21.24
C GLU A 59 -10.75 -11.21 20.59
N LYS A 60 -11.42 -10.32 19.85
CA LYS A 60 -12.85 -10.47 19.48
C LYS A 60 -13.14 -11.26 18.21
N GLY A 61 -12.15 -11.74 17.49
CA GLY A 61 -12.40 -12.52 16.27
C GLY A 61 -13.17 -11.77 15.18
N LEU A 62 -12.81 -10.52 14.92
CA LEU A 62 -13.45 -9.72 13.88
C LEU A 62 -13.06 -10.23 12.49
N ASN A 63 -14.04 -10.59 11.69
CA ASN A 63 -13.81 -11.05 10.32
C ASN A 63 -13.60 -9.86 9.36
N ILE A 64 -12.53 -9.10 9.58
CA ILE A 64 -12.10 -8.02 8.70
C ILE A 64 -10.88 -8.53 7.93
N GLY A 65 -11.06 -8.84 6.66
CA GLY A 65 -10.00 -9.25 5.75
C GLY A 65 -9.62 -8.14 4.77
N CYS A 66 -8.49 -8.30 4.08
CA CYS A 66 -8.12 -7.43 2.97
C CYS A 66 -8.78 -7.88 1.67
N SER A 67 -9.46 -6.97 0.97
CA SER A 67 -9.91 -7.21 -0.41
C SER A 67 -8.70 -7.22 -1.36
N LYS A 68 -8.71 -8.17 -2.31
CA LYS A 68 -7.71 -8.25 -3.38
C LYS A 68 -8.17 -7.65 -4.70
N GLU A 69 -9.43 -7.23 -4.78
CA GLU A 69 -9.99 -6.63 -5.99
C GLU A 69 -9.29 -5.30 -6.31
N ASN A 70 -9.00 -5.06 -7.57
CA ASN A 70 -8.26 -3.88 -8.04
C ASN A 70 -6.96 -3.57 -7.25
N SER A 71 -6.27 -4.62 -6.79
CA SER A 71 -5.02 -4.50 -6.04
C SER A 71 -3.88 -5.16 -6.80
N PHE A 72 -2.67 -4.63 -6.65
CA PHE A 72 -1.47 -5.33 -7.07
C PHE A 72 -1.22 -6.51 -6.15
N ILE A 73 -1.02 -7.69 -6.73
CA ILE A 73 -0.73 -8.92 -6.01
C ILE A 73 0.77 -9.18 -6.16
N TYR A 74 1.47 -9.25 -5.06
CA TYR A 74 2.89 -9.55 -4.99
C TYR A 74 3.10 -11.05 -4.72
N ASN A 75 4.16 -11.62 -5.28
CA ASN A 75 4.56 -13.00 -4.99
C ASN A 75 5.46 -13.07 -3.75
N GLU A 76 5.72 -14.29 -3.26
CA GLU A 76 6.54 -14.52 -2.06
C GLU A 76 7.96 -13.94 -2.19
N ASN A 77 8.58 -14.07 -3.37
CA ASN A 77 9.93 -13.52 -3.60
C ASN A 77 9.96 -11.99 -3.46
N PHE A 78 8.87 -11.33 -3.86
CA PHE A 78 8.75 -9.89 -3.67
C PHE A 78 8.64 -9.51 -2.19
N PHE A 79 7.89 -10.27 -1.40
CA PHE A 79 7.79 -10.03 0.03
C PHE A 79 9.12 -10.22 0.77
N GLU A 80 9.90 -11.24 0.42
CA GLU A 80 11.25 -11.42 0.98
C GLU A 80 12.21 -10.29 0.58
N PHE A 81 12.14 -9.84 -0.68
CA PHE A 81 12.89 -8.67 -1.14
C PHE A 81 12.44 -7.40 -0.40
N ALA A 82 11.15 -7.15 -0.31
CA ALA A 82 10.59 -5.97 0.37
C ALA A 82 10.98 -5.98 1.86
N LYS A 83 10.93 -7.13 2.53
CA LYS A 83 11.39 -7.28 3.91
C LYS A 83 12.84 -6.82 4.05
N SER A 84 13.75 -7.39 3.25
CA SER A 84 15.16 -7.02 3.29
C SER A 84 15.40 -5.53 3.00
N TYR A 85 14.66 -4.97 2.05
CA TYR A 85 14.73 -3.56 1.70
C TYR A 85 14.32 -2.68 2.88
N TYR A 86 13.14 -2.89 3.46
CA TYR A 86 12.62 -2.05 4.53
C TYR A 86 13.43 -2.16 5.82
N GLU A 87 13.91 -3.36 6.17
CA GLU A 87 14.76 -3.56 7.34
C GLU A 87 16.09 -2.78 7.23
N ILE A 88 16.68 -2.67 6.02
CA ILE A 88 17.88 -1.85 5.79
C ILE A 88 17.61 -0.37 6.06
N TYR A 89 16.41 0.12 5.75
CA TYR A 89 16.00 1.50 6.00
C TYR A 89 15.42 1.75 7.41
N GLY A 90 15.43 0.72 8.26
CA GLY A 90 15.05 0.84 9.67
C GLY A 90 13.57 0.60 9.97
N SER A 91 12.77 0.27 8.96
CA SER A 91 11.37 -0.13 9.17
C SER A 91 11.30 -1.52 9.80
N LYS A 92 10.24 -1.77 10.55
CA LYS A 92 9.91 -3.08 11.09
C LYS A 92 9.03 -3.85 10.11
N VAL A 93 9.31 -5.14 9.94
CA VAL A 93 8.54 -6.02 9.05
C VAL A 93 8.03 -7.24 9.80
N ILE A 94 6.74 -7.49 9.69
CA ILE A 94 6.09 -8.73 10.11
C ILE A 94 5.86 -9.58 8.85
N ASN A 95 6.36 -10.82 8.87
CA ASN A 95 6.07 -11.83 7.84
C ASN A 95 5.85 -13.18 8.54
N LYS A 96 4.63 -13.40 9.02
CA LYS A 96 4.26 -14.58 9.84
C LYS A 96 2.76 -14.84 9.76
N ASN A 97 2.37 -16.13 9.79
CA ASN A 97 0.96 -16.56 9.88
C ASN A 97 0.04 -15.97 8.80
N ASP A 98 0.48 -15.96 7.53
CA ASP A 98 -0.26 -15.32 6.43
C ASP A 98 -0.51 -13.80 6.63
N CYS A 99 0.21 -13.18 7.56
CA CYS A 99 0.24 -11.73 7.76
C CYS A 99 1.58 -11.17 7.28
N PHE A 100 1.51 -10.11 6.50
CA PHE A 100 2.66 -9.28 6.15
C PHE A 100 2.33 -7.84 6.50
N ALA A 101 3.21 -7.16 7.22
CA ALA A 101 3.06 -5.75 7.50
C ALA A 101 4.42 -5.06 7.53
N VAL A 102 4.44 -3.81 7.08
CA VAL A 102 5.60 -2.92 7.18
C VAL A 102 5.18 -1.67 7.93
N PHE A 103 5.96 -1.32 8.93
CA PHE A 103 5.64 -0.17 9.77
C PHE A 103 6.90 0.51 10.32
N ASP A 104 6.79 1.82 10.49
CA ASP A 104 7.77 2.64 11.19
C ASP A 104 7.27 2.94 12.60
N GLU A 105 8.18 3.01 13.54
CA GLU A 105 7.85 3.34 14.93
C GLU A 105 8.49 4.67 15.31
N ASN A 106 7.65 5.67 15.59
CA ASN A 106 8.06 7.00 15.99
C ASN A 106 7.46 7.32 17.35
N GLU A 107 8.33 7.53 18.36
CA GLU A 107 7.92 7.81 19.75
C GLU A 107 6.89 6.83 20.29
N ASN A 108 5.61 7.15 20.14
CA ASN A 108 4.48 6.38 20.67
C ASN A 108 3.47 5.96 19.59
N THR A 109 3.87 6.04 18.32
CA THR A 109 3.02 5.73 17.16
C THR A 109 3.71 4.73 16.25
N ALA A 110 2.97 3.70 15.80
CA ALA A 110 3.36 2.80 14.74
C ALA A 110 2.60 3.17 13.46
N ASP A 111 3.32 3.63 12.47
CA ASP A 111 2.78 3.95 11.13
C ASP A 111 2.82 2.71 10.25
N VAL A 112 1.71 1.98 10.16
CA VAL A 112 1.54 0.76 9.37
C VAL A 112 1.15 1.16 7.94
N PHE A 113 2.13 1.39 7.10
CA PHE A 113 1.91 1.90 5.75
C PHE A 113 1.63 0.81 4.71
N TYR A 114 1.86 -0.45 5.04
CA TYR A 114 1.38 -1.60 4.27
C TYR A 114 1.01 -2.74 5.18
N SER A 115 -0.11 -3.39 4.88
CA SER A 115 -0.48 -4.65 5.50
C SER A 115 -1.27 -5.55 4.57
N ALA A 116 -0.96 -6.84 4.60
CA ALA A 116 -1.72 -7.91 3.96
C ALA A 116 -2.01 -8.98 5.00
N TYR A 117 -3.25 -9.35 5.17
CA TYR A 117 -3.70 -10.30 6.19
C TYR A 117 -5.00 -10.99 5.77
N LYS A 118 -5.22 -12.19 6.26
CA LYS A 118 -6.51 -12.87 6.13
C LYS A 118 -7.50 -12.39 7.18
N ASN A 119 -6.98 -12.10 8.37
CA ASN A 119 -7.78 -11.74 9.53
C ASN A 119 -7.06 -10.65 10.33
N ILE A 120 -7.76 -9.57 10.66
CA ILE A 120 -7.23 -8.46 11.43
C ILE A 120 -6.76 -8.88 12.84
N ASN A 121 -7.33 -9.92 13.42
CA ASN A 121 -6.98 -10.39 14.76
C ASN A 121 -5.53 -10.86 14.82
N GLU A 122 -5.11 -11.67 13.83
CA GLU A 122 -3.74 -12.20 13.77
C GLU A 122 -2.74 -11.06 13.55
N LEU A 123 -3.05 -10.13 12.65
CA LEU A 123 -2.21 -8.95 12.44
C LEU A 123 -2.13 -8.11 13.70
N SER A 124 -3.26 -7.90 14.40
CA SER A 124 -3.31 -7.11 15.65
C SER A 124 -2.45 -7.75 16.74
N ALA A 125 -2.56 -9.06 16.94
CA ALA A 125 -1.73 -9.78 17.90
C ALA A 125 -0.24 -9.65 17.58
N LEU A 126 0.13 -9.83 16.31
CA LEU A 126 1.51 -9.71 15.86
C LEU A 126 2.06 -8.28 16.02
N LEU A 127 1.27 -7.26 15.75
CA LEU A 127 1.67 -5.88 15.98
C LEU A 127 1.88 -5.60 17.48
N LEU A 128 0.97 -6.05 18.34
CA LEU A 128 1.08 -5.91 19.80
C LEU A 128 2.33 -6.60 20.38
N GLU A 129 2.74 -7.74 19.79
CA GLU A 129 3.96 -8.44 20.16
C GLU A 129 5.23 -7.69 19.74
N ASN A 130 5.19 -6.95 18.63
CA ASN A 130 6.36 -6.36 17.98
C ASN A 130 6.57 -4.87 18.27
N THR A 131 5.62 -4.19 18.90
CA THR A 131 5.74 -2.77 19.27
C THR A 131 5.04 -2.44 20.58
N LYS A 132 5.55 -1.42 21.28
CA LYS A 132 4.95 -0.84 22.48
C LYS A 132 4.16 0.44 22.20
N SER A 133 4.02 0.83 20.95
CA SER A 133 3.29 2.05 20.56
C SER A 133 1.85 2.03 21.08
N GLU A 134 1.36 3.19 21.51
CA GLU A 134 -0.01 3.37 21.99
C GLU A 134 -0.99 3.74 20.88
N ARG A 135 -0.48 4.20 19.74
CA ARG A 135 -1.26 4.57 18.56
C ARG A 135 -0.74 3.83 17.33
N PHE A 136 -1.66 3.48 16.46
CA PHE A 136 -1.39 2.79 15.20
C PHE A 136 -2.10 3.53 14.07
N VAL A 137 -1.35 3.98 13.08
CA VAL A 137 -1.89 4.60 11.87
C VAL A 137 -1.82 3.57 10.74
N PHE A 138 -2.94 2.98 10.42
CA PHE A 138 -3.03 2.06 9.28
C PHE A 138 -3.29 2.83 8.00
N THR A 139 -2.58 2.50 6.95
CA THR A 139 -2.87 2.94 5.59
C THR A 139 -3.16 1.74 4.71
N GLY A 140 -4.22 1.81 3.91
CA GLY A 140 -4.62 0.68 3.11
C GLY A 140 -5.70 1.00 2.09
N LYS A 141 -6.23 -0.07 1.49
CA LYS A 141 -7.23 0.01 0.43
C LYS A 141 -8.54 0.62 0.92
N SER A 142 -9.15 1.44 0.09
CA SER A 142 -10.33 2.25 0.41
C SER A 142 -11.58 1.44 0.75
N ASP A 143 -11.73 0.23 0.19
CA ASP A 143 -12.89 -0.66 0.38
C ASP A 143 -12.75 -1.62 1.57
N ASN A 144 -11.61 -1.62 2.27
CA ASN A 144 -11.44 -2.41 3.48
C ASN A 144 -12.30 -1.83 4.61
N ALA A 145 -13.08 -2.69 5.29
CA ALA A 145 -13.97 -2.29 6.39
C ALA A 145 -13.23 -1.58 7.55
N LEU A 146 -11.92 -1.83 7.72
CA LEU A 146 -11.11 -1.09 8.68
C LEU A 146 -11.15 0.42 8.43
N PHE A 147 -11.31 0.85 7.18
CA PHE A 147 -11.27 2.25 6.75
C PHE A 147 -12.66 2.86 6.49
N GLU A 148 -13.72 2.21 6.99
CA GLU A 148 -15.07 2.76 6.88
C GLU A 148 -15.13 4.18 7.46
N ASN A 149 -15.80 5.08 6.74
CA ASN A 149 -15.91 6.51 7.06
C ASN A 149 -14.58 7.31 7.09
N CYS A 150 -13.46 6.73 6.67
CA CYS A 150 -12.21 7.45 6.53
C CYS A 150 -12.15 8.24 5.21
N ARG A 151 -11.41 9.34 5.21
CA ARG A 151 -11.23 10.18 4.03
C ARG A 151 -10.32 9.50 3.01
N LEU A 152 -10.75 9.52 1.74
CA LEU A 152 -9.94 9.07 0.61
C LEU A 152 -8.76 10.01 0.36
N GLN A 153 -7.59 9.44 0.15
CA GLN A 153 -6.34 10.17 -0.14
C GLN A 153 -5.78 9.65 -1.48
N LYS A 154 -5.28 10.56 -2.28
CA LYS A 154 -4.57 10.22 -3.53
C LYS A 154 -3.16 9.80 -3.18
N CYS A 155 -2.71 8.65 -3.70
CA CYS A 155 -1.38 8.11 -3.38
C CYS A 155 -0.48 7.85 -4.59
N GLY A 156 -1.01 7.91 -5.82
CA GLY A 156 -0.21 7.63 -7.00
C GLY A 156 -0.97 7.82 -8.29
N MET A 157 -0.28 7.59 -9.40
CA MET A 157 -0.83 7.71 -10.73
C MET A 157 -0.54 6.46 -11.55
N ILE A 158 -1.47 6.12 -12.44
CA ILE A 158 -1.39 4.96 -13.32
C ILE A 158 -1.62 5.38 -14.77
N LYS A 159 -0.92 4.73 -15.68
CA LYS A 159 -1.12 4.87 -17.14
C LYS A 159 -1.26 3.49 -17.76
N SER A 160 -2.26 3.31 -18.62
CA SER A 160 -2.33 2.13 -19.46
C SER A 160 -1.32 2.25 -20.63
N LEU A 161 -0.54 1.21 -20.82
CA LEU A 161 0.40 1.06 -21.94
C LEU A 161 -0.25 0.34 -23.13
N ASP A 162 -1.36 -0.36 -22.90
CA ASP A 162 -2.17 -1.00 -23.92
C ASP A 162 -3.58 -0.40 -23.96
N LYS A 163 -3.97 0.08 -25.14
CA LYS A 163 -5.29 0.71 -25.35
C LYS A 163 -6.48 -0.22 -25.12
N ASN A 164 -6.27 -1.54 -25.13
CA ASN A 164 -7.29 -2.53 -24.87
C ASN A 164 -7.56 -2.74 -23.38
N HIS A 165 -6.68 -2.22 -22.50
CA HIS A 165 -6.81 -2.34 -21.06
C HIS A 165 -7.22 -0.99 -20.45
N LYS A 166 -8.44 -0.96 -19.91
CA LYS A 166 -8.92 0.20 -19.15
C LYS A 166 -8.23 0.25 -17.78
N ILE A 167 -7.90 1.45 -17.35
CA ILE A 167 -7.42 1.67 -15.99
C ILE A 167 -8.63 1.46 -15.05
N PRO A 168 -8.54 0.54 -14.07
CA PRO A 168 -9.60 0.40 -13.07
C PRO A 168 -9.74 1.68 -12.23
N ASP A 169 -10.94 1.93 -11.73
CA ASP A 169 -11.15 2.93 -10.70
C ASP A 169 -10.63 2.40 -9.36
N ASP A 170 -10.10 3.29 -8.53
CA ASP A 170 -9.67 2.99 -7.16
C ASP A 170 -8.64 1.85 -7.06
N VAL A 171 -7.52 2.02 -7.75
CA VAL A 171 -6.41 1.05 -7.73
C VAL A 171 -5.61 1.18 -6.42
N TYR A 172 -5.41 0.05 -5.74
CA TYR A 172 -4.51 -0.05 -4.59
C TYR A 172 -3.17 -0.65 -5.00
N ILE A 173 -2.12 0.11 -4.87
CA ILE A 173 -0.77 -0.33 -5.26
C ILE A 173 -0.10 -1.11 -4.12
N GLY A 174 -0.38 -0.77 -2.87
CA GLY A 174 0.20 -1.43 -1.71
C GLY A 174 1.64 -0.98 -1.42
N ILE A 175 2.59 -1.90 -1.49
CA ILE A 175 3.99 -1.62 -1.18
C ILE A 175 4.61 -0.70 -2.22
N THR A 176 5.27 0.35 -1.76
CA THR A 176 6.08 1.25 -2.58
C THR A 176 7.50 1.22 -2.05
N LEU A 177 8.44 0.87 -2.90
CA LEU A 177 9.87 0.94 -2.56
C LEU A 177 10.35 2.39 -2.79
N SER A 178 10.07 3.26 -1.85
CA SER A 178 10.42 4.71 -1.96
C SER A 178 11.23 5.17 -0.78
#